data_c5d68e75d2099f8897dde231a020715e
#
_entry.id   c5d68e75d2099f8897dde231a020715e
#
_cell.length_a   1.000
_cell.length_b   1.000
_cell.length_c   1.000
_cell.angle_alpha   90.00
_cell.angle_beta   90.00
_cell.angle_gamma   90.00
#
_symmetry.space_group_name_H-M   'P 1'
#
loop_
_entity.id
_entity.type
_entity.pdbx_description
1 polymer ?
#
loop_
_entity_poly.entity_id
_entity_poly.type
_entity_poly.pdbx_seq_one_letter_code
_entity_poly.pdbx_strand_id
1 'polypeptide(L)'
;MSQRHDCPCTEQCVLQAAMDSIGGKWKLPVLCSLTANGTSRYNELLHNVQGISNTMLSQTLKELERDGLVRRSEYLEVPVRVEYELSEKSQKLQPILLELIQWHMESQS
;
A
#
# COMPACT_ATOMS: atom_id res chain seq x y z
N MET A 1 9.02 -8.48 -28.38
CA MET A 1 9.25 -8.15 -28.20
C MET A 1 9.29 -8.00 -28.27
N SER A 2 9.33 -8.26 -27.89
CA SER A 2 9.67 -8.09 -27.73
C SER A 2 9.59 -7.89 -27.60
N GLN A 3 9.67 -8.15 -27.36
CA GLN A 3 9.89 -7.83 -27.04
C GLN A 3 9.74 -7.35 -27.09
N ARG A 4 9.77 -7.38 -27.22
CA ARG A 4 9.84 -6.83 -26.93
C ARG A 4 9.85 -6.35 -26.57
N HIS A 5 9.93 -6.33 -26.55
CA HIS A 5 10.06 -5.82 -25.74
C HIS A 5 10.26 -5.09 -25.17
N ASP A 6 9.91 -4.71 -25.34
CA ASP A 6 10.58 -3.85 -24.56
C ASP A 6 10.23 -3.74 -23.16
N CYS A 7 9.29 -4.49 -22.69
CA CYS A 7 9.09 -4.77 -21.31
C CYS A 7 10.35 -5.47 -20.88
N PRO A 8 11.00 -5.03 -19.82
CA PRO A 8 12.14 -5.77 -19.32
C PRO A 8 11.66 -7.07 -18.68
N CYS A 9 10.71 -7.68 -19.32
CA CYS A 9 10.17 -8.94 -18.84
C CYS A 9 11.04 -10.06 -19.34
N THR A 10 11.57 -10.77 -18.39
CA THR A 10 12.22 -12.03 -18.62
C THR A 10 11.36 -13.06 -17.94
N GLU A 11 11.94 -14.07 -17.38
CA GLU A 11 11.18 -15.03 -16.58
C GLU A 11 10.52 -14.34 -15.41
N GLN A 12 11.13 -13.24 -14.91
CA GLN A 12 10.51 -12.42 -13.87
C GLN A 12 10.38 -11.01 -14.40
N CYS A 13 9.17 -10.62 -14.67
CA CYS A 13 8.88 -9.25 -15.07
C CYS A 13 9.00 -8.35 -13.85
N VAL A 14 9.82 -7.32 -13.94
CA VAL A 14 10.02 -6.36 -12.86
C VAL A 14 8.71 -5.66 -12.53
N LEU A 15 7.94 -5.33 -13.56
CA LEU A 15 6.63 -4.72 -13.35
C LEU A 15 5.70 -5.65 -12.59
N GLN A 16 5.71 -6.94 -12.93
CA GLN A 16 4.88 -7.90 -12.24
C GLN A 16 5.28 -8.01 -10.76
N ALA A 17 6.58 -8.00 -10.48
CA ALA A 17 7.06 -8.02 -9.10
C ALA A 17 6.58 -6.78 -8.34
N ALA A 18 6.63 -5.61 -8.98
CA ALA A 18 6.13 -4.39 -8.37
C ALA A 18 4.62 -4.49 -8.10
N MET A 19 3.87 -5.02 -9.06
CA MET A 19 2.43 -5.18 -8.90
C MET A 19 2.10 -6.18 -7.81
N ASP A 20 2.91 -7.21 -7.64
CA ASP A 20 2.69 -8.17 -6.57
C ASP A 20 2.85 -7.52 -5.19
N SER A 21 3.75 -6.55 -5.08
CA SER A 21 3.96 -5.83 -3.81
C SER A 21 2.80 -4.92 -3.44
N ILE A 22 2.16 -4.31 -4.42
CA ILE A 22 1.11 -3.33 -4.16
C ILE A 22 -0.25 -3.73 -4.72
N GLY A 23 -0.32 -4.85 -5.42
CA GLY A 23 -1.55 -5.30 -6.06
C GLY A 23 -2.52 -5.93 -5.08
N GLY A 24 -3.65 -6.35 -5.60
CA GLY A 24 -4.73 -6.85 -4.81
C GLY A 24 -5.73 -5.75 -4.51
N LYS A 25 -6.79 -6.12 -3.84
CA LYS A 25 -7.91 -5.21 -3.64
C LYS A 25 -7.64 -4.16 -2.56
N TRP A 26 -6.85 -4.53 -1.52
CA TRP A 26 -6.83 -3.73 -0.31
C TRP A 26 -5.50 -3.01 -0.01
N LYS A 27 -4.40 -3.41 -0.64
CA LYS A 27 -3.10 -2.80 -0.31
C LYS A 27 -3.05 -1.30 -0.62
N LEU A 28 -3.44 -0.93 -1.84
CA LEU A 28 -3.43 0.49 -2.21
C LEU A 28 -4.41 1.32 -1.39
N PRO A 29 -5.66 0.87 -1.13
CA PRO A 29 -6.53 1.61 -0.23
C PRO A 29 -5.96 1.84 1.16
N VAL A 30 -5.28 0.84 1.73
CA VAL A 30 -4.64 1.00 3.04
C VAL A 30 -3.49 2.02 2.95
N LEU A 31 -2.65 1.91 1.93
CA LEU A 31 -1.56 2.85 1.74
C LEU A 31 -2.09 4.28 1.53
N CYS A 32 -3.17 4.42 0.77
CA CYS A 32 -3.79 5.72 0.55
C CYS A 32 -4.33 6.32 1.84
N SER A 33 -4.93 5.49 2.68
CA SER A 33 -5.43 5.95 3.97
C SER A 33 -4.29 6.47 4.85
N LEU A 34 -3.17 5.76 4.88
CA LEU A 34 -2.00 6.19 5.64
C LEU A 34 -1.39 7.47 5.06
N THR A 35 -1.45 7.62 3.74
CA THR A 35 -0.98 8.84 3.09
C THR A 35 -1.83 10.04 3.50
N ALA A 36 -3.14 9.87 3.49
CA ALA A 36 -4.08 10.95 3.76
C ALA A 36 -4.13 11.33 5.23
N ASN A 37 -4.04 10.35 6.12
CA ASN A 37 -4.29 10.55 7.55
C ASN A 37 -3.05 10.45 8.41
N GLY A 38 -1.92 10.04 7.85
CA GLY A 38 -0.69 9.86 8.60
C GLY A 38 -0.73 8.60 9.46
N THR A 39 0.14 8.57 10.45
CA THR A 39 0.22 7.45 11.39
C THR A 39 -1.15 7.15 11.99
N SER A 40 -1.56 5.90 11.92
CA SER A 40 -2.92 5.51 12.32
C SER A 40 -2.89 4.25 13.17
N ARG A 41 -3.87 4.14 14.04
CA ARG A 41 -4.12 2.93 14.80
C ARG A 41 -4.98 1.99 13.97
N TYR A 42 -4.98 0.72 14.38
CA TYR A 42 -5.72 -0.31 13.67
C TYR A 42 -7.20 0.07 13.47
N ASN A 43 -7.87 0.52 14.54
CA ASN A 43 -9.29 0.86 14.45
C ASN A 43 -9.54 2.06 13.56
N GLU A 44 -8.59 2.98 13.50
CA GLU A 44 -8.70 4.12 12.59
C GLU A 44 -8.63 3.66 11.14
N LEU A 45 -7.71 2.75 10.84
CA LEU A 45 -7.62 2.17 9.51
C LEU A 45 -8.88 1.40 9.15
N LEU A 46 -9.39 0.64 10.09
CA LEU A 46 -10.62 -0.13 9.88
C LEU A 46 -11.79 0.79 9.52
N HIS A 47 -11.84 1.95 10.18
CA HIS A 47 -12.89 2.94 9.91
C HIS A 47 -12.66 3.66 8.57
N ASN A 48 -11.41 4.03 8.30
CA ASN A 48 -11.09 4.88 7.14
C ASN A 48 -11.04 4.14 5.82
N VAL A 49 -10.77 2.84 5.84
CA VAL A 49 -10.75 2.04 4.62
C VAL A 49 -12.12 1.38 4.48
N GLN A 50 -12.95 1.98 3.65
CA GLN A 50 -14.34 1.58 3.52
C GLN A 50 -14.49 0.14 3.06
N GLY A 51 -15.29 -0.61 3.78
CA GLY A 51 -15.66 -1.96 3.39
C GLY A 51 -14.68 -3.04 3.75
N ILE A 52 -13.53 -2.69 4.34
CA ILE A 52 -12.56 -3.71 4.70
C ILE A 52 -12.99 -4.43 5.99
N SER A 53 -12.83 -5.74 6.00
CA SER A 53 -13.12 -6.53 7.19
C SER A 53 -11.89 -6.59 8.09
N ASN A 54 -12.09 -6.97 9.36
CA ASN A 54 -10.98 -7.18 10.28
C ASN A 54 -9.97 -8.20 9.74
N THR A 55 -10.47 -9.29 9.19
CA THR A 55 -9.61 -10.34 8.64
C THR A 55 -8.75 -9.80 7.50
N MET A 56 -9.36 -9.06 6.59
CA MET A 56 -8.64 -8.53 5.44
C MET A 56 -7.65 -7.44 5.84
N LEU A 57 -8.03 -6.57 6.78
CA LEU A 57 -7.12 -5.52 7.25
C LEU A 57 -5.90 -6.12 7.94
N SER A 58 -6.12 -7.09 8.83
CA SER A 58 -5.01 -7.77 9.50
C SER A 58 -4.06 -8.41 8.50
N GLN A 59 -4.62 -9.12 7.53
CA GLN A 59 -3.81 -9.80 6.52
C GLN A 59 -3.06 -8.79 5.65
N THR A 60 -3.74 -7.75 5.22
CA THR A 60 -3.15 -6.72 4.36
C THR A 60 -2.00 -6.02 5.08
N LEU A 61 -2.19 -5.66 6.34
CA LEU A 61 -1.14 -5.00 7.12
C LEU A 61 0.08 -5.90 7.29
N LYS A 62 -0.15 -7.19 7.53
CA LYS A 62 0.97 -8.14 7.65
C LYS A 62 1.76 -8.23 6.35
N GLU A 63 1.06 -8.26 5.23
CA GLU A 63 1.72 -8.32 3.93
C GLU A 63 2.50 -7.04 3.63
N LEU A 64 1.91 -5.89 3.92
CA LEU A 64 2.58 -4.61 3.71
C LEU A 64 3.79 -4.45 4.62
N GLU A 65 3.68 -4.94 5.84
CA GLU A 65 4.78 -4.93 6.79
C GLU A 65 5.91 -5.85 6.33
N ARG A 66 5.56 -7.06 5.89
CA ARG A 66 6.53 -8.02 5.35
C ARG A 66 7.29 -7.44 4.17
N ASP A 67 6.61 -6.71 3.30
CA ASP A 67 7.21 -6.15 2.10
C ASP A 67 7.89 -4.81 2.36
N GLY A 68 7.92 -4.36 3.60
CA GLY A 68 8.61 -3.15 3.97
C GLY A 68 7.90 -1.85 3.60
N LEU A 69 6.61 -1.91 3.33
CA LEU A 69 5.84 -0.73 2.94
C LEU A 69 5.20 -0.03 4.12
N VAL A 70 4.95 -0.77 5.20
CA VAL A 70 4.33 -0.22 6.41
C VAL A 70 5.19 -0.62 7.60
N ARG A 71 5.35 0.30 8.55
CA ARG A 71 6.00 0.03 9.82
C ARG A 71 4.96 -0.03 10.91
N ARG A 72 5.10 -1.04 11.76
CA ARG A 72 4.26 -1.24 12.92
C ARG A 72 5.06 -0.88 14.16
N SER A 73 4.53 0.00 14.97
CA SER A 73 5.17 0.39 16.23
C SER A 73 4.25 0.04 17.39
N GLU A 74 4.80 -0.63 18.39
CA GLU A 74 4.04 -1.02 19.56
C GLU A 74 4.57 -0.25 20.76
N TYR A 75 3.65 0.38 21.49
CA TYR A 75 3.99 1.17 22.64
C TYR A 75 3.46 0.49 23.90
N LEU A 76 4.35 0.26 24.86
CA LEU A 76 4.01 -0.43 26.10
C LEU A 76 3.32 0.55 27.02
N GLU A 77 2.03 0.66 26.85
CA GLU A 77 1.15 1.49 27.65
C GLU A 77 0.00 0.63 28.17
N VAL A 78 -0.87 1.20 28.94
CA VAL A 78 -2.07 0.53 29.41
C VAL A 78 -3.25 1.38 28.98
N PRO A 79 -4.01 0.94 27.96
CA PRO A 79 -3.82 -0.29 27.15
C PRO A 79 -2.66 -0.15 26.17
N VAL A 80 -2.18 -1.29 25.67
CA VAL A 80 -1.13 -1.31 24.67
C VAL A 80 -1.60 -0.57 23.42
N ARG A 81 -0.72 0.29 22.89
CA ARG A 81 -1.01 1.05 21.68
C ARG A 81 -0.15 0.54 20.54
N VAL A 82 -0.79 0.29 19.40
CA VAL A 82 -0.10 -0.12 18.18
C VAL A 82 -0.42 0.89 17.10
N GLU A 83 0.62 1.39 16.44
CA GLU A 83 0.47 2.35 15.35
C GLU A 83 1.11 1.84 14.09
N TYR A 84 0.54 2.25 12.96
CA TYR A 84 1.02 1.90 11.62
C TYR A 84 1.34 3.17 10.87
N GLU A 85 2.47 3.16 10.16
CA GLU A 85 2.86 4.31 9.34
C GLU A 85 3.55 3.84 8.07
N LEU A 86 3.60 4.72 7.09
CA LEU A 86 4.30 4.44 5.85
C LEU A 86 5.80 4.42 6.10
N SER A 87 6.49 3.44 5.52
CA SER A 87 7.95 3.41 5.52
C SER A 87 8.47 4.41 4.49
N GLU A 88 9.79 4.63 4.50
CA GLU A 88 10.42 5.49 3.48
C GLU A 88 10.18 4.94 2.08
N LYS A 89 10.19 3.61 1.95
CA LYS A 89 9.94 2.95 0.67
C LYS A 89 8.57 3.32 0.13
N SER A 90 7.55 3.32 0.99
CA SER A 90 6.19 3.70 0.60
C SER A 90 6.08 5.18 0.27
N GLN A 91 6.79 6.02 1.00
CA GLN A 91 6.77 7.45 0.74
C GLN A 91 7.28 7.77 -0.65
N LYS A 92 8.25 7.01 -1.13
CA LYS A 92 8.76 7.18 -2.49
C LYS A 92 7.75 6.76 -3.54
N LEU A 93 6.81 5.91 -3.16
CA LEU A 93 5.75 5.46 -4.07
C LEU A 93 4.67 6.53 -4.25
N GLN A 94 4.49 7.43 -3.30
CA GLN A 94 3.41 8.41 -3.32
C GLN A 94 3.35 9.24 -4.60
N PRO A 95 4.46 9.83 -5.08
CA PRO A 95 4.38 10.61 -6.32
C PRO A 95 3.94 9.78 -7.51
N ILE A 96 4.32 8.52 -7.54
CA ILE A 96 3.95 7.61 -8.61
C ILE A 96 2.46 7.35 -8.60
N LEU A 97 1.89 7.16 -7.40
CA LEU A 97 0.45 6.96 -7.27
C LEU A 97 -0.34 8.19 -7.67
N LEU A 98 0.16 9.37 -7.32
CA LEU A 98 -0.49 10.62 -7.73
C LEU A 98 -0.50 10.77 -9.24
N GLU A 99 0.61 10.43 -9.89
CA GLU A 99 0.67 10.46 -11.35
C GLU A 99 -0.28 9.46 -11.97
N LEU A 100 -0.40 8.29 -11.37
CA LEU A 100 -1.33 7.27 -11.85
C LEU A 100 -2.77 7.76 -11.77
N ILE A 101 -3.13 8.40 -10.66
CA ILE A 101 -4.46 8.97 -10.47
C ILE A 101 -4.72 10.04 -11.53
N GLN A 102 -3.76 10.92 -11.75
CA GLN A 102 -3.91 11.98 -12.74
C GLN A 102 -4.09 11.42 -14.14
N TRP A 103 -3.28 10.42 -14.49
CA TRP A 103 -3.41 9.74 -15.78
C TRP A 103 -4.81 9.17 -15.96
N HIS A 104 -5.33 8.53 -14.93
CA HIS A 104 -6.67 7.95 -14.99
C HIS A 104 -7.75 9.03 -15.19
N MET A 105 -7.63 10.11 -14.43
CA MET A 105 -8.62 11.21 -14.53
C MET A 105 -8.59 11.85 -15.91
N GLU A 106 -7.42 12.04 -16.49
CA GLU A 106 -7.29 12.60 -17.83
C GLU A 106 -7.89 11.67 -18.88
N SER A 107 -7.77 10.38 -18.66
CA SER A 107 -8.31 9.38 -19.59
C SER A 107 -9.83 9.33 -19.57
N GLN A 108 -10.46 9.85 -18.53
CA GLN A 108 -11.92 9.88 -18.41
C GLN A 108 -12.53 11.09 -19.08
N SER A 109 -11.72 12.05 -19.49
CA SER A 109 -12.19 13.29 -20.11
C SER A 109 -12.63 13.11 -21.54
#